data_81f48674fd3e720b62bbca2d524a0c09
#
_entry.id   81f48674fd3e720b62bbca2d524a0c09
#
_cell.length_a   1.000
_cell.length_b   1.000
_cell.length_c   1.000
_cell.angle_alpha   90.00
_cell.angle_beta   90.00
_cell.angle_gamma   90.00
#
_symmetry.space_group_name_H-M   'P 1'
#
loop_
_entity.id
_entity.type
_entity.pdbx_description
1 polymer ?
#
loop_
_entity_poly.entity_id
_entity_poly.type
_entity_poly.pdbx_seq_one_letter_code
_entity_poly.pdbx_strand_id
1 'polypeptide(L)'
;MKKFLVSMMAVITAVLLVACSNASNKDLVHVGVLQYVEHPSLSATRKGFIEELKEEGYVDGKNIKIDYQNAQGDQSNLQTISQSLIEDNDLMLAIATPAAQSLSSLTKDKPILFTAVTDPVSAKLVKSMDNVGGIVTGTSDMSPINKQVELLKKVLPNTKKVGIMYTTSERNSEVQVEEAKKYFKEAGIETVIKGISSTNDIQDTAKSLMSQTQVIFIPTDNTIVSAINTLVDLSKE
;
A
#
# COMPACT_ATOMS: atom_id res chain seq x y z
N MET A 1 44.47 -17.48 -55.62
CA MET A 1 43.26 -18.11 -55.06
C MET A 1 43.28 -18.16 -53.53
N LYS A 2 44.32 -18.69 -52.84
CA LYS A 2 44.33 -18.75 -51.35
C LYS A 2 44.18 -17.39 -50.63
N LYS A 3 44.80 -16.31 -51.14
CA LYS A 3 44.72 -14.97 -50.53
C LYS A 3 43.31 -14.33 -50.69
N PHE A 4 42.56 -14.69 -51.75
CA PHE A 4 41.22 -14.21 -52.02
C PHE A 4 40.19 -14.91 -51.10
N LEU A 5 40.38 -16.20 -50.82
CA LEU A 5 39.52 -16.95 -49.88
C LEU A 5 39.70 -16.47 -48.43
N VAL A 6 40.91 -16.14 -48.01
CA VAL A 6 41.19 -15.63 -46.64
C VAL A 6 40.60 -14.23 -46.47
N SER A 7 40.65 -13.38 -47.50
CA SER A 7 40.03 -12.04 -47.44
C SER A 7 38.53 -12.09 -47.41
N MET A 8 37.89 -13.02 -48.14
CA MET A 8 36.45 -13.22 -48.16
C MET A 8 35.94 -13.80 -46.83
N MET A 9 36.71 -14.70 -46.20
CA MET A 9 36.37 -15.27 -44.88
C MET A 9 36.47 -14.24 -43.74
N ALA A 10 37.44 -13.31 -43.81
CA ALA A 10 37.61 -12.21 -42.87
C ALA A 10 36.43 -11.19 -42.94
N VAL A 11 35.88 -10.94 -44.14
CA VAL A 11 34.74 -10.04 -44.32
C VAL A 11 33.45 -10.68 -43.83
N ILE A 12 33.28 -12.00 -44.03
CA ILE A 12 32.09 -12.73 -43.51
C ILE A 12 32.08 -12.77 -41.96
N THR A 13 33.27 -12.92 -41.36
CA THR A 13 33.40 -12.92 -39.89
C THR A 13 33.13 -11.53 -39.30
N ALA A 14 33.51 -10.46 -39.98
CA ALA A 14 33.23 -9.08 -39.55
C ALA A 14 31.74 -8.72 -39.65
N VAL A 15 31.03 -9.24 -40.67
CA VAL A 15 29.56 -9.02 -40.83
C VAL A 15 28.76 -9.78 -39.78
N LEU A 16 29.23 -10.96 -39.33
CA LEU A 16 28.58 -11.72 -38.28
C LEU A 16 28.72 -11.09 -36.86
N LEU A 17 29.80 -10.31 -36.64
CA LEU A 17 30.00 -9.60 -35.37
C LEU A 17 29.17 -8.32 -35.26
N VAL A 18 28.77 -7.72 -36.36
CA VAL A 18 27.88 -6.52 -36.36
C VAL A 18 26.42 -6.89 -36.20
N ALA A 19 25.99 -8.13 -36.54
CA ALA A 19 24.64 -8.58 -36.39
C ALA A 19 24.24 -8.85 -34.92
N CYS A 20 25.17 -8.96 -33.99
CA CYS A 20 24.87 -9.15 -32.55
C CYS A 20 24.83 -7.84 -31.74
N SER A 21 25.07 -6.67 -32.33
CA SER A 21 25.10 -5.40 -31.60
C SER A 21 23.83 -4.55 -31.76
N ASN A 22 22.79 -5.04 -32.46
CA ASN A 22 21.46 -4.40 -32.53
C ASN A 22 20.41 -5.21 -31.76
N ALA A 23 20.73 -5.70 -30.54
CA ALA A 23 19.71 -5.80 -29.54
C ALA A 23 19.31 -4.36 -29.21
N SER A 24 18.19 -3.89 -29.78
CA SER A 24 17.62 -2.62 -29.38
C SER A 24 17.54 -2.62 -27.85
N ASN A 25 18.33 -1.78 -27.21
CA ASN A 25 18.07 -1.35 -25.83
C ASN A 25 16.71 -0.64 -25.89
N LYS A 26 15.62 -1.41 -25.90
CA LYS A 26 14.33 -0.87 -25.47
C LYS A 26 14.58 -0.53 -24.01
N ASP A 27 14.60 0.75 -23.70
CA ASP A 27 14.61 1.19 -22.33
C ASP A 27 13.50 0.42 -21.59
N LEU A 28 13.90 -0.31 -20.55
CA LEU A 28 12.95 -1.09 -19.76
C LEU A 28 11.97 -0.11 -19.13
N VAL A 29 10.70 -0.47 -19.08
CA VAL A 29 9.73 0.28 -18.28
C VAL A 29 10.08 0.07 -16.82
N HIS A 30 10.30 1.15 -16.10
CA HIS A 30 10.62 1.16 -14.67
C HIS A 30 9.34 1.34 -13.85
N VAL A 31 9.11 0.43 -12.93
CA VAL A 31 7.92 0.39 -12.06
C VAL A 31 8.36 0.57 -10.61
N GLY A 32 8.10 1.72 -10.04
CA GLY A 32 8.34 1.98 -8.62
C GLY A 32 7.22 1.39 -7.77
N VAL A 33 7.54 0.61 -6.75
CA VAL A 33 6.56 0.04 -5.82
C VAL A 33 6.85 0.56 -4.42
N LEU A 34 5.96 1.39 -3.90
CA LEU A 34 6.04 1.95 -2.55
C LEU A 34 5.04 1.27 -1.62
N GLN A 35 5.54 0.53 -0.64
CA GLN A 35 4.75 -0.04 0.45
C GLN A 35 4.92 0.83 1.72
N TYR A 36 3.80 1.22 2.37
CA TYR A 36 3.86 2.09 3.54
C TYR A 36 4.55 1.42 4.73
N VAL A 37 4.14 0.21 5.08
CA VAL A 37 4.69 -0.55 6.21
C VAL A 37 4.65 -2.05 5.93
N GLU A 38 5.48 -2.82 6.62
CA GLU A 38 5.49 -4.27 6.47
C GLU A 38 4.43 -4.91 7.39
N HIS A 39 3.47 -5.59 6.79
CA HIS A 39 2.61 -6.57 7.44
C HIS A 39 2.03 -7.55 6.40
N PRO A 40 1.55 -8.74 6.82
CA PRO A 40 1.23 -9.82 5.89
C PRO A 40 0.28 -9.44 4.75
N SER A 41 -0.76 -8.63 5.03
CA SER A 41 -1.74 -8.26 4.01
C SER A 41 -1.14 -7.37 2.91
N LEU A 42 -0.34 -6.34 3.28
CA LEU A 42 0.30 -5.47 2.29
C LEU A 42 1.37 -6.21 1.48
N SER A 43 2.11 -7.10 2.12
CA SER A 43 3.10 -7.94 1.44
C SER A 43 2.46 -8.93 0.48
N ALA A 44 1.29 -9.50 0.84
CA ALA A 44 0.50 -10.33 -0.06
C ALA A 44 -0.03 -9.52 -1.27
N THR A 45 -0.48 -8.29 -1.05
CA THR A 45 -0.93 -7.38 -2.11
C THR A 45 0.19 -7.09 -3.11
N ARG A 46 1.38 -6.74 -2.62
CA ARG A 46 2.57 -6.54 -3.47
C ARG A 46 2.92 -7.79 -4.27
N LYS A 47 2.94 -8.93 -3.60
CA LYS A 47 3.24 -10.22 -4.25
C LYS A 47 2.25 -10.54 -5.36
N GLY A 48 0.95 -10.37 -5.11
CA GLY A 48 -0.09 -10.59 -6.12
C GLY A 48 0.09 -9.69 -7.35
N PHE A 49 0.43 -8.41 -7.16
CA PHE A 49 0.72 -7.51 -8.27
C PHE A 49 1.91 -7.99 -9.12
N ILE A 50 2.99 -8.43 -8.49
CA ILE A 50 4.19 -8.91 -9.20
C ILE A 50 3.91 -10.24 -9.93
N GLU A 51 3.13 -11.12 -9.30
CA GLU A 51 2.73 -12.39 -9.91
C GLU A 51 1.85 -12.18 -11.14
N GLU A 52 0.86 -11.27 -11.07
CA GLU A 52 0.01 -10.94 -12.21
C GLU A 52 0.80 -10.31 -13.36
N LEU A 53 1.70 -9.36 -13.07
CA LEU A 53 2.60 -8.82 -14.11
C LEU A 53 3.37 -9.93 -14.82
N LYS A 54 3.85 -10.92 -14.08
CA LYS A 54 4.57 -12.06 -14.65
C LYS A 54 3.68 -12.95 -15.51
N GLU A 55 2.44 -13.19 -15.11
CA GLU A 55 1.46 -13.96 -15.88
C GLU A 55 1.10 -13.24 -17.18
N GLU A 56 1.01 -11.91 -17.15
CA GLU A 56 0.81 -11.05 -18.32
C GLU A 56 2.08 -10.87 -19.18
N GLY A 57 3.17 -11.55 -18.82
CA GLY A 57 4.42 -11.56 -19.60
C GLY A 57 5.41 -10.45 -19.23
N TYR A 58 5.13 -9.64 -18.22
CA TYR A 58 6.05 -8.62 -17.70
C TYR A 58 6.93 -9.21 -16.61
N VAL A 59 8.18 -9.48 -16.91
CA VAL A 59 9.12 -10.15 -16.01
C VAL A 59 10.23 -9.19 -15.59
N ASP A 60 10.35 -9.01 -14.27
CA ASP A 60 11.39 -8.17 -13.67
C ASP A 60 12.80 -8.62 -14.11
N GLY A 61 13.62 -7.66 -14.49
CA GLY A 61 14.97 -7.86 -15.02
C GLY A 61 15.03 -8.38 -16.48
N LYS A 62 13.89 -8.57 -17.17
CA LYS A 62 13.84 -8.97 -18.58
C LYS A 62 13.26 -7.90 -19.49
N ASN A 63 12.03 -7.46 -19.23
CA ASN A 63 11.31 -6.48 -20.05
C ASN A 63 10.67 -5.36 -19.23
N ILE A 64 10.71 -5.46 -17.90
CA ILE A 64 10.45 -4.38 -16.94
C ILE A 64 11.53 -4.39 -15.86
N LYS A 65 11.61 -3.29 -15.11
CA LYS A 65 12.40 -3.20 -13.88
C LYS A 65 11.49 -2.77 -12.73
N ILE A 66 11.45 -3.56 -11.67
CA ILE A 66 10.67 -3.24 -10.47
C ILE A 66 11.62 -2.70 -9.40
N ASP A 67 11.36 -1.48 -8.93
CA ASP A 67 12.04 -0.86 -7.80
C ASP A 67 11.09 -0.86 -6.60
N TYR A 68 11.31 -1.79 -5.66
CA TYR A 68 10.51 -1.92 -4.45
C TYR A 68 11.16 -1.23 -3.27
N GLN A 69 10.39 -0.37 -2.61
CA GLN A 69 10.77 0.33 -1.40
C GLN A 69 9.69 0.22 -0.33
N ASN A 70 10.11 0.21 0.94
CA ASN A 70 9.24 0.16 2.11
C ASN A 70 9.55 1.33 3.05
N ALA A 71 8.55 2.15 3.36
CA ALA A 71 8.71 3.30 4.23
C ALA A 71 8.75 2.93 5.73
N GLN A 72 8.42 1.68 6.08
CA GLN A 72 8.42 1.15 7.46
C GLN A 72 7.55 1.95 8.44
N GLY A 73 6.47 2.56 7.93
CA GLY A 73 5.55 3.37 8.73
C GLY A 73 6.09 4.74 9.14
N ASP A 74 7.26 5.14 8.64
CA ASP A 74 7.90 6.41 8.93
C ASP A 74 7.59 7.47 7.87
N GLN A 75 7.12 8.64 8.29
CA GLN A 75 6.70 9.73 7.39
C GLN A 75 7.89 10.38 6.66
N SER A 76 9.07 10.45 7.28
CA SER A 76 10.27 11.00 6.66
C SER A 76 10.81 10.08 5.59
N ASN A 77 10.85 8.77 5.88
CA ASN A 77 11.20 7.75 4.90
C ASN A 77 10.22 7.77 3.74
N LEU A 78 8.91 7.85 4.04
CA LEU A 78 7.86 7.88 3.02
C LEU A 78 8.08 9.00 2.01
N GLN A 79 8.36 10.23 2.47
CA GLN A 79 8.60 11.37 1.60
C GLN A 79 9.88 11.21 0.78
N THR A 80 10.98 10.81 1.41
CA THR A 80 12.29 10.63 0.74
C THR A 80 12.23 9.54 -0.33
N ILE A 81 11.63 8.40 0.01
CA ILE A 81 11.46 7.29 -0.93
C ILE A 81 10.53 7.67 -2.08
N SER A 82 9.43 8.39 -1.80
CA SER A 82 8.52 8.86 -2.85
C SER A 82 9.22 9.74 -3.87
N GLN A 83 10.10 10.64 -3.44
CA GLN A 83 10.88 11.50 -4.34
C GLN A 83 11.79 10.67 -5.24
N SER A 84 12.59 9.76 -4.67
CA SER A 84 13.47 8.89 -5.45
C SER A 84 12.71 8.01 -6.44
N LEU A 85 11.61 7.38 -6.00
CA LEU A 85 10.82 6.54 -6.90
C LEU A 85 10.23 7.32 -8.08
N ILE A 86 9.77 8.55 -7.85
CA ILE A 86 9.23 9.39 -8.92
C ILE A 86 10.34 9.80 -9.92
N GLU A 87 11.55 10.07 -9.44
CA GLU A 87 12.66 10.43 -10.33
C GLU A 87 13.06 9.25 -11.23
N ASP A 88 13.16 8.06 -10.67
CA ASP A 88 13.80 6.89 -11.29
C ASP A 88 12.83 5.96 -12.05
N ASN A 89 11.50 6.14 -11.91
CA ASN A 89 10.52 5.22 -12.48
C ASN A 89 9.52 5.92 -13.42
N ASP A 90 8.95 5.16 -14.35
CA ASP A 90 7.98 5.64 -15.35
C ASP A 90 6.55 5.64 -14.79
N LEU A 91 6.23 4.68 -13.92
CA LEU A 91 4.95 4.58 -13.22
C LEU A 91 5.16 4.04 -11.80
N MET A 92 4.23 4.30 -10.91
CA MET A 92 4.31 3.86 -9.52
C MET A 92 3.10 3.02 -9.11
N LEU A 93 3.35 2.03 -8.25
CA LEU A 93 2.33 1.37 -7.42
C LEU A 93 2.48 1.84 -5.98
N ALA A 94 1.43 2.41 -5.44
CA ALA A 94 1.32 2.76 -4.03
C ALA A 94 0.51 1.71 -3.27
N ILE A 95 1.06 1.16 -2.22
CA ILE A 95 0.40 0.18 -1.36
C ILE A 95 0.11 0.84 0.00
N ALA A 96 -1.14 1.03 0.32
CA ALA A 96 -1.76 1.76 1.42
C ALA A 96 -1.93 3.27 1.17
N THR A 97 -2.91 3.86 1.86
CA THR A 97 -3.30 5.28 1.71
C THR A 97 -2.15 6.26 1.90
N PRO A 98 -1.29 6.15 2.95
CA PRO A 98 -0.19 7.10 3.10
C PRO A 98 0.81 7.08 1.94
N ALA A 99 1.11 5.89 1.38
CA ALA A 99 1.98 5.77 0.21
C ALA A 99 1.39 6.45 -1.03
N ALA A 100 0.10 6.24 -1.28
CA ALA A 100 -0.62 6.86 -2.40
C ALA A 100 -0.68 8.38 -2.27
N GLN A 101 -0.94 8.89 -1.07
CA GLN A 101 -0.94 10.34 -0.79
C GLN A 101 0.44 10.95 -0.98
N SER A 102 1.49 10.31 -0.50
CA SER A 102 2.86 10.80 -0.65
C SER A 102 3.25 10.92 -2.13
N LEU A 103 3.11 9.85 -2.90
CA LEU A 103 3.42 9.86 -4.34
C LEU A 103 2.57 10.90 -5.10
N SER A 104 1.25 10.93 -4.88
CA SER A 104 0.34 11.81 -5.61
C SER A 104 0.55 13.31 -5.30
N SER A 105 1.15 13.62 -4.16
CA SER A 105 1.48 15.01 -3.78
C SER A 105 2.69 15.55 -4.56
N LEU A 106 3.57 14.68 -5.03
CA LEU A 106 4.88 15.03 -5.60
C LEU A 106 4.90 15.05 -7.14
N THR A 107 3.98 14.34 -7.81
CA THR A 107 3.92 14.34 -9.28
C THR A 107 2.50 14.58 -9.79
N LYS A 108 2.44 15.18 -11.01
CA LYS A 108 1.19 15.33 -11.78
C LYS A 108 1.29 14.72 -13.18
N ASP A 109 2.46 14.18 -13.50
CA ASP A 109 2.79 13.74 -14.86
C ASP A 109 2.98 12.22 -14.96
N LYS A 110 3.45 11.57 -13.88
CA LYS A 110 3.71 10.12 -13.88
C LYS A 110 2.51 9.35 -13.31
N PRO A 111 2.05 8.29 -13.98
CA PRO A 111 0.92 7.48 -13.53
C PRO A 111 1.17 6.85 -12.15
N ILE A 112 0.15 6.86 -11.32
CA ILE A 112 0.16 6.22 -10.00
C ILE A 112 -1.02 5.25 -9.91
N LEU A 113 -0.72 3.98 -9.72
CA LEU A 113 -1.69 2.98 -9.31
C LEU A 113 -1.69 2.88 -7.80
N PHE A 114 -2.87 2.74 -7.20
CA PHE A 114 -2.97 2.47 -5.76
C PHE A 114 -3.74 1.18 -5.49
N THR A 115 -3.41 0.55 -4.37
CA THR A 115 -4.15 -0.59 -3.81
C THR A 115 -4.06 -0.56 -2.29
N ALA A 116 -4.92 -1.29 -1.60
CA ALA A 116 -5.07 -1.20 -0.15
C ALA A 116 -5.34 0.24 0.32
N VAL A 117 -6.20 0.95 -0.38
CA VAL A 117 -6.64 2.32 -0.08
C VAL A 117 -8.11 2.29 0.29
N THR A 118 -8.42 2.65 1.52
CA THR A 118 -9.78 2.55 2.07
C THR A 118 -10.76 3.47 1.34
N ASP A 119 -10.51 4.77 1.35
CA ASP A 119 -11.36 5.76 0.70
C ASP A 119 -10.51 6.73 -0.16
N PRO A 120 -10.36 6.43 -1.46
CA PRO A 120 -9.53 7.25 -2.33
C PRO A 120 -10.09 8.66 -2.57
N VAL A 121 -11.38 8.88 -2.38
CA VAL A 121 -12.01 10.21 -2.49
C VAL A 121 -11.65 11.06 -1.29
N SER A 122 -11.85 10.57 -0.07
CA SER A 122 -11.48 11.29 1.15
C SER A 122 -9.96 11.49 1.28
N ALA A 123 -9.18 10.56 0.73
CA ALA A 123 -7.72 10.68 0.63
C ALA A 123 -7.26 11.68 -0.45
N LYS A 124 -8.19 12.26 -1.22
CA LYS A 124 -7.94 13.21 -2.32
C LYS A 124 -7.09 12.65 -3.47
N LEU A 125 -7.17 11.35 -3.69
CA LEU A 125 -6.47 10.66 -4.76
C LEU A 125 -7.25 10.71 -6.07
N VAL A 126 -8.58 10.61 -5.98
CA VAL A 126 -9.52 10.66 -7.11
C VAL A 126 -10.66 11.64 -6.84
N LYS A 127 -11.32 12.10 -7.89
CA LYS A 127 -12.49 13.00 -7.74
C LYS A 127 -13.73 12.27 -7.23
N SER A 128 -13.97 11.09 -7.75
CA SER A 128 -15.05 10.18 -7.33
C SER A 128 -14.67 8.75 -7.71
N MET A 129 -15.44 7.76 -7.23
CA MET A 129 -15.21 6.35 -7.58
C MET A 129 -15.43 6.07 -9.07
N ASP A 130 -16.33 6.82 -9.73
CA ASP A 130 -16.65 6.66 -11.15
C ASP A 130 -15.79 7.55 -12.07
N ASN A 131 -15.09 8.54 -11.51
CA ASN A 131 -14.26 9.48 -12.26
C ASN A 131 -12.99 9.82 -11.48
N VAL A 132 -11.90 9.19 -11.84
CA VAL A 132 -10.59 9.42 -11.20
C VAL A 132 -10.08 10.85 -11.38
N GLY A 133 -10.36 11.47 -12.53
CA GLY A 133 -10.06 12.89 -12.80
C GLY A 133 -8.59 13.24 -12.99
N GLY A 134 -7.71 12.25 -13.19
CA GLY A 134 -6.26 12.46 -13.37
C GLY A 134 -5.49 11.17 -13.63
N ILE A 135 -4.22 11.20 -13.27
CA ILE A 135 -3.25 10.10 -13.49
C ILE A 135 -3.18 9.10 -12.34
N VAL A 136 -4.00 9.27 -11.31
CA VAL A 136 -4.04 8.41 -10.13
C VAL A 136 -5.28 7.53 -10.18
N THR A 137 -5.13 6.22 -10.14
CA THR A 137 -6.24 5.26 -10.16
C THR A 137 -5.86 3.99 -9.37
N GLY A 138 -6.84 3.13 -9.08
CA GLY A 138 -6.55 1.88 -8.35
C GLY A 138 -7.78 1.21 -7.79
N THR A 139 -7.58 0.44 -6.71
CA THR A 139 -8.61 -0.35 -6.04
C THR A 139 -8.81 0.10 -4.60
N SER A 140 -10.09 0.21 -4.19
CA SER A 140 -10.46 0.47 -2.79
C SER A 140 -10.66 -0.83 -2.02
N ASP A 141 -10.28 -0.80 -0.73
CA ASP A 141 -10.52 -1.87 0.23
C ASP A 141 -11.48 -1.46 1.37
N MET A 142 -12.37 -0.48 1.11
CA MET A 142 -13.33 0.01 2.10
C MET A 142 -14.10 -1.15 2.76
N SER A 143 -13.96 -1.25 4.07
CA SER A 143 -14.63 -2.27 4.87
C SER A 143 -16.05 -1.84 5.23
N PRO A 144 -17.05 -2.75 5.22
CA PRO A 144 -18.42 -2.44 5.61
C PRO A 144 -18.55 -2.34 7.14
N ILE A 145 -18.28 -1.18 7.72
CA ILE A 145 -18.25 -0.94 9.17
C ILE A 145 -19.59 -1.30 9.84
N ASN A 146 -20.71 -1.02 9.18
CA ASN A 146 -22.03 -1.42 9.68
C ASN A 146 -22.13 -2.94 9.92
N LYS A 147 -21.57 -3.75 9.02
CA LYS A 147 -21.56 -5.22 9.16
C LYS A 147 -20.64 -5.68 10.29
N GLN A 148 -19.54 -4.97 10.52
CA GLN A 148 -18.65 -5.26 11.64
C GLN A 148 -19.34 -4.97 12.98
N VAL A 149 -20.11 -3.88 13.09
CA VAL A 149 -20.92 -3.58 14.28
C VAL A 149 -22.06 -4.60 14.48
N GLU A 150 -22.72 -5.03 13.40
CA GLU A 150 -23.70 -6.13 13.46
C GLU A 150 -23.06 -7.43 13.97
N LEU A 151 -21.87 -7.78 13.49
CA LEU A 151 -21.12 -8.95 13.92
C LEU A 151 -20.75 -8.86 15.41
N LEU A 152 -20.24 -7.72 15.86
CA LEU A 152 -19.91 -7.49 17.25
C LEU A 152 -21.14 -7.76 18.16
N LYS A 153 -22.31 -7.25 17.79
CA LYS A 153 -23.57 -7.49 18.55
C LYS A 153 -23.98 -8.96 18.59
N LYS A 154 -23.66 -9.74 17.56
CA LYS A 154 -23.91 -11.19 17.55
C LYS A 154 -22.96 -11.96 18.46
N VAL A 155 -21.68 -11.60 18.43
CA VAL A 155 -20.62 -12.27 19.20
C VAL A 155 -20.66 -11.87 20.67
N LEU A 156 -20.89 -10.59 20.95
CA LEU A 156 -20.91 -9.99 22.29
C LEU A 156 -22.17 -9.14 22.49
N PRO A 157 -23.37 -9.76 22.65
CA PRO A 157 -24.65 -9.07 22.63
C PRO A 157 -24.85 -8.08 23.80
N ASN A 158 -24.09 -8.26 24.88
CA ASN A 158 -24.20 -7.43 26.10
C ASN A 158 -23.20 -6.26 26.10
N THR A 159 -22.50 -6.01 25.00
CA THR A 159 -21.55 -4.90 24.89
C THR A 159 -22.26 -3.56 25.01
N LYS A 160 -21.78 -2.73 25.95
CA LYS A 160 -22.33 -1.38 26.21
C LYS A 160 -21.32 -0.30 25.82
N LYS A 161 -20.02 -0.64 25.83
CA LYS A 161 -18.95 0.32 25.63
C LYS A 161 -17.80 -0.30 24.84
N VAL A 162 -17.39 0.36 23.74
CA VAL A 162 -16.33 -0.07 22.83
C VAL A 162 -15.22 0.96 22.82
N GLY A 163 -13.98 0.50 22.98
CA GLY A 163 -12.80 1.31 22.70
C GLY A 163 -12.53 1.36 21.18
N ILE A 164 -12.15 2.50 20.67
CA ILE A 164 -11.66 2.64 19.30
C ILE A 164 -10.23 3.14 19.37
N MET A 165 -9.28 2.39 18.81
CA MET A 165 -7.89 2.79 18.70
C MET A 165 -7.51 2.97 17.23
N TYR A 166 -6.85 4.07 16.90
CA TYR A 166 -6.46 4.37 15.53
C TYR A 166 -5.20 5.24 15.47
N THR A 167 -4.52 5.21 14.33
CA THR A 167 -3.34 6.06 14.07
C THR A 167 -3.78 7.41 13.50
N THR A 168 -3.43 8.50 14.19
CA THR A 168 -3.92 9.85 13.86
C THR A 168 -3.37 10.40 12.54
N SER A 169 -2.26 9.87 12.05
CA SER A 169 -1.67 10.26 10.77
C SER A 169 -2.20 9.47 9.57
N GLU A 170 -3.08 8.47 9.80
CA GLU A 170 -3.65 7.64 8.76
C GLU A 170 -5.08 8.07 8.42
N ARG A 171 -5.27 8.72 7.27
CA ARG A 171 -6.59 9.17 6.80
C ARG A 171 -7.59 8.03 6.62
N ASN A 172 -7.15 6.86 6.17
CA ASN A 172 -7.96 5.64 6.09
C ASN A 172 -8.58 5.26 7.43
N SER A 173 -7.82 5.36 8.51
CA SER A 173 -8.28 5.04 9.87
C SER A 173 -9.27 6.09 10.37
N GLU A 174 -8.95 7.37 10.18
CA GLU A 174 -9.80 8.48 10.61
C GLU A 174 -11.21 8.41 10.02
N VAL A 175 -11.35 8.14 8.72
CA VAL A 175 -12.65 8.00 8.04
C VAL A 175 -13.46 6.86 8.65
N GLN A 176 -12.83 5.70 8.87
CA GLN A 176 -13.51 4.56 9.46
C GLN A 176 -13.90 4.78 10.93
N VAL A 177 -13.11 5.54 11.70
CA VAL A 177 -13.46 5.94 13.07
C VAL A 177 -14.74 6.76 13.08
N GLU A 178 -14.87 7.76 12.19
CA GLU A 178 -16.08 8.57 12.12
C GLU A 178 -17.32 7.73 11.73
N GLU A 179 -17.16 6.81 10.80
CA GLU A 179 -18.21 5.88 10.41
C GLU A 179 -18.58 4.91 11.57
N ALA A 180 -17.58 4.36 12.25
CA ALA A 180 -17.76 3.47 13.39
C ALA A 180 -18.52 4.18 14.54
N LYS A 181 -18.16 5.41 14.88
CA LYS A 181 -18.88 6.23 15.87
C LYS A 181 -20.38 6.31 15.57
N LYS A 182 -20.72 6.56 14.31
CA LYS A 182 -22.11 6.62 13.86
C LYS A 182 -22.83 5.29 14.12
N TYR A 183 -22.28 4.18 13.63
CA TYR A 183 -22.95 2.88 13.77
C TYR A 183 -22.97 2.36 15.19
N PHE A 184 -21.95 2.60 16.02
CA PHE A 184 -22.00 2.26 17.44
C PHE A 184 -23.06 3.08 18.18
N LYS A 185 -23.17 4.38 17.89
CA LYS A 185 -24.23 5.24 18.45
C LYS A 185 -25.63 4.75 18.06
N GLU A 186 -25.86 4.42 16.80
CA GLU A 186 -27.14 3.84 16.31
C GLU A 186 -27.45 2.49 16.98
N ALA A 187 -26.41 1.72 17.31
CA ALA A 187 -26.55 0.47 18.05
C ALA A 187 -26.74 0.62 19.56
N GLY A 188 -26.74 1.86 20.10
CA GLY A 188 -26.82 2.16 21.52
C GLY A 188 -25.57 1.79 22.32
N ILE A 189 -24.41 1.78 21.67
CA ILE A 189 -23.09 1.44 22.24
C ILE A 189 -22.28 2.71 22.41
N GLU A 190 -21.79 2.96 23.62
CA GLU A 190 -20.87 4.07 23.91
C GLU A 190 -19.49 3.79 23.34
N THR A 191 -18.79 4.84 22.86
CA THR A 191 -17.42 4.71 22.33
C THR A 191 -16.43 5.54 23.14
N VAL A 192 -15.24 4.96 23.41
CA VAL A 192 -14.05 5.66 23.93
C VAL A 192 -13.00 5.63 22.85
N ILE A 193 -12.61 6.80 22.33
CA ILE A 193 -11.73 6.90 21.19
C ILE A 193 -10.36 7.38 21.65
N LYS A 194 -9.30 6.67 21.21
CA LYS A 194 -7.92 7.04 21.47
C LYS A 194 -7.08 6.95 20.21
N GLY A 195 -6.47 8.08 19.85
CA GLY A 195 -5.47 8.13 18.77
C GLY A 195 -4.09 7.79 19.28
N ILE A 196 -3.29 7.16 18.42
CA ILE A 196 -1.86 6.95 18.62
C ILE A 196 -1.07 7.65 17.50
N SER A 197 0.20 7.91 17.74
CA SER A 197 1.12 8.49 16.75
C SER A 197 2.10 7.46 16.19
N SER A 198 2.38 6.40 16.94
CA SER A 198 3.33 5.34 16.57
C SER A 198 2.99 4.01 17.24
N THR A 199 3.67 2.94 16.83
CA THR A 199 3.57 1.62 17.47
C THR A 199 3.98 1.62 18.94
N ASN A 200 4.83 2.56 19.37
CA ASN A 200 5.25 2.68 20.76
C ASN A 200 4.09 3.04 21.71
N ASP A 201 3.05 3.69 21.20
CA ASP A 201 1.90 4.13 22.00
C ASP A 201 0.86 3.00 22.22
N ILE A 202 0.98 1.88 21.48
CA ILE A 202 -0.03 0.82 21.42
C ILE A 202 -0.28 0.22 22.80
N GLN A 203 0.79 -0.17 23.52
CA GLN A 203 0.65 -0.89 24.77
C GLN A 203 -0.11 -0.07 25.83
N ASP A 204 0.28 1.16 26.06
CA ASP A 204 -0.33 2.02 27.09
C ASP A 204 -1.75 2.43 26.69
N THR A 205 -1.95 2.73 25.42
CA THR A 205 -3.28 3.08 24.89
C THR A 205 -4.25 1.89 24.98
N ALA A 206 -3.78 0.68 24.63
CA ALA A 206 -4.58 -0.54 24.73
C ALA A 206 -4.97 -0.84 26.18
N LYS A 207 -4.02 -0.83 27.12
CA LYS A 207 -4.30 -1.02 28.55
C LYS A 207 -5.32 -0.01 29.07
N SER A 208 -5.17 1.25 28.67
CA SER A 208 -6.14 2.29 29.03
C SER A 208 -7.54 2.06 28.44
N LEU A 209 -7.66 1.57 27.23
CA LEU A 209 -8.96 1.22 26.65
C LEU A 209 -9.56 -0.03 27.29
N MET A 210 -8.76 -1.08 27.50
CA MET A 210 -9.20 -2.34 28.13
C MET A 210 -9.73 -2.12 29.55
N SER A 211 -9.18 -1.17 30.31
CA SER A 211 -9.71 -0.83 31.64
C SER A 211 -11.05 -0.11 31.63
N GLN A 212 -11.52 0.41 30.50
CA GLN A 212 -12.71 1.24 30.37
C GLN A 212 -13.78 0.64 29.48
N THR A 213 -13.45 -0.36 28.67
CA THR A 213 -14.30 -0.88 27.60
C THR A 213 -14.28 -2.40 27.57
N GLN A 214 -15.29 -3.00 26.95
CA GLN A 214 -15.42 -4.46 26.84
C GLN A 214 -14.75 -5.04 25.61
N VAL A 215 -14.52 -4.19 24.60
CA VAL A 215 -13.97 -4.55 23.29
C VAL A 215 -13.16 -3.38 22.76
N ILE A 216 -12.10 -3.64 22.04
CA ILE A 216 -11.39 -2.65 21.24
C ILE A 216 -11.71 -2.91 19.77
N PHE A 217 -12.26 -1.91 19.10
CA PHE A 217 -12.40 -1.86 17.65
C PHE A 217 -11.17 -1.18 17.04
N ILE A 218 -10.60 -1.80 16.03
CA ILE A 218 -9.48 -1.27 15.26
C ILE A 218 -9.92 -1.17 13.81
N PRO A 219 -9.89 0.02 13.19
CA PRO A 219 -10.18 0.17 11.78
C PRO A 219 -9.09 -0.51 10.91
N THR A 220 -9.18 -0.38 9.60
CA THR A 220 -8.10 -0.75 8.68
C THR A 220 -6.93 0.22 8.88
N ASP A 221 -6.10 -0.07 9.89
CA ASP A 221 -5.01 0.78 10.37
C ASP A 221 -3.67 0.08 10.17
N ASN A 222 -2.84 0.61 9.29
CA ASN A 222 -1.61 -0.06 8.88
C ASN A 222 -0.58 -0.12 10.01
N THR A 223 -0.46 0.96 10.78
CA THR A 223 0.48 1.06 11.90
C THR A 223 0.11 0.08 13.01
N ILE A 224 -1.16 0.05 13.42
CA ILE A 224 -1.62 -0.86 14.48
C ILE A 224 -1.52 -2.31 14.03
N VAL A 225 -1.92 -2.62 12.79
CA VAL A 225 -1.86 -3.99 12.26
C VAL A 225 -0.44 -4.49 12.13
N SER A 226 0.54 -3.63 11.86
CA SER A 226 1.96 -4.03 11.84
C SER A 226 2.46 -4.55 13.20
N ALA A 227 1.83 -4.15 14.29
CA ALA A 227 2.14 -4.56 15.66
C ALA A 227 0.96 -5.28 16.35
N ILE A 228 0.06 -5.91 15.58
CA ILE A 228 -1.17 -6.53 16.10
C ILE A 228 -0.92 -7.59 17.18
N ASN A 229 0.21 -8.30 17.10
CA ASN A 229 0.57 -9.32 18.09
C ASN A 229 0.69 -8.73 19.50
N THR A 230 1.18 -7.50 19.65
CA THR A 230 1.23 -6.78 20.94
C THR A 230 -0.17 -6.66 21.56
N LEU A 231 -1.18 -6.30 20.75
CA LEU A 231 -2.55 -6.21 21.23
C LEU A 231 -3.16 -7.56 21.57
N VAL A 232 -2.89 -8.57 20.76
CA VAL A 232 -3.36 -9.95 21.00
C VAL A 232 -2.78 -10.49 22.30
N ASP A 233 -1.51 -10.23 22.58
CA ASP A 233 -0.88 -10.71 23.82
C ASP A 233 -1.43 -9.98 25.04
N LEU A 234 -1.60 -8.67 24.98
CA LEU A 234 -2.26 -7.89 26.04
C LEU A 234 -3.71 -8.34 26.33
N SER A 235 -4.42 -8.81 25.31
CA SER A 235 -5.81 -9.27 25.48
C SER A 235 -5.94 -10.62 26.21
N LYS A 236 -4.81 -11.33 26.42
CA LYS A 236 -4.75 -12.61 27.15
C LYS A 236 -4.38 -12.43 28.63
N GLU A 237 -3.84 -11.27 29.02
CA GLU A 237 -3.52 -10.90 30.41
C GLU A 237 -4.80 -10.52 31.20
#